data_85f477a2697631af347f7ac3ce63fbaa
#
_entry.id   85f477a2697631af347f7ac3ce63fbaa
#
_cell.length_a   1.000
_cell.length_b   1.000
_cell.length_c   1.000
_cell.angle_alpha   90.00
_cell.angle_beta   90.00
_cell.angle_gamma   90.00
#
_symmetry.space_group_name_H-M   'P 1'
#
loop_
_entity.id
_entity.type
_entity.pdbx_description
1 polymer ?
#
loop_
_entity_poly.entity_id
_entity_poly.type
_entity_poly.pdbx_seq_one_letter_code
_entity_poly.pdbx_strand_id
1 'polypeptide(L)'
;MLYKTKASNQDGIHGRLIFSDNEAILTKHPLEDGPGYNPEQLVASAWATCLNATIQSILESKDLSYDSRVDITVTLCKEKHEPGYYFQVDAQAAIDQLSLEDAEAIIAQAHLRCPVSKLLVGAKTLTLKTVAY
;
A
#
# COMPACT_ATOMS: atom_id res chain seq x y z
N MET A 1 -11.89 15.87 -11.93
CA MET A 1 -11.98 15.15 -10.64
C MET A 1 -12.89 13.94 -10.81
N LEU A 2 -12.41 12.75 -10.50
CA LEU A 2 -13.18 11.51 -10.63
C LEU A 2 -13.82 11.06 -9.32
N TYR A 3 -13.16 11.30 -8.19
CA TYR A 3 -13.61 10.86 -6.87
C TYR A 3 -12.95 11.69 -5.77
N LYS A 4 -13.67 11.85 -4.66
CA LYS A 4 -13.19 12.57 -3.47
C LYS A 4 -13.74 11.89 -2.22
N THR A 5 -12.90 11.69 -1.23
CA THR A 5 -13.31 11.19 0.08
C THR A 5 -12.59 11.96 1.19
N LYS A 6 -13.08 11.79 2.40
CA LYS A 6 -12.52 12.38 3.62
C LYS A 6 -12.56 11.34 4.73
N ALA A 7 -11.52 11.29 5.52
CA ALA A 7 -11.49 10.52 6.77
C ALA A 7 -11.22 11.49 7.92
N SER A 8 -11.89 11.30 9.04
CA SER A 8 -11.74 12.12 10.25
C SER A 8 -11.44 11.24 11.45
N ASN A 9 -10.47 11.66 12.25
CA ASN A 9 -10.10 11.03 13.50
C ASN A 9 -10.05 12.09 14.61
N GLN A 10 -10.78 11.86 15.71
CA GLN A 10 -10.80 12.74 16.89
C GLN A 10 -10.14 12.09 18.10
N ASP A 11 -10.07 10.77 18.14
CA ASP A 11 -9.66 10.01 19.32
C ASP A 11 -8.20 9.55 19.27
N GLY A 12 -7.49 9.83 18.18
CA GLY A 12 -6.12 9.38 17.98
C GLY A 12 -6.03 7.88 17.69
N ILE A 13 -5.04 7.22 18.29
CA ILE A 13 -4.75 5.82 18.00
C ILE A 13 -5.79 4.83 18.55
N HIS A 14 -6.56 5.23 19.56
CA HIS A 14 -7.56 4.39 20.23
C HIS A 14 -8.97 4.92 19.98
N GLY A 15 -9.46 4.80 18.79
CA GLY A 15 -10.76 5.34 18.50
C GLY A 15 -11.34 4.89 17.18
N ARG A 16 -11.98 5.80 16.49
CA ARG A 16 -12.62 5.54 15.20
C ARG A 16 -12.14 6.50 14.14
N LEU A 17 -11.99 5.96 12.95
CA LEU A 17 -11.89 6.71 11.71
C LEU A 17 -13.28 6.75 11.08
N ILE A 18 -13.77 7.93 10.77
CA ILE A 18 -15.10 8.12 10.16
C ILE A 18 -14.87 8.66 8.75
N PHE A 19 -15.43 7.98 7.75
CA PHE A 19 -15.36 8.41 6.35
C PHE A 19 -16.53 9.33 5.99
N SER A 20 -16.42 10.02 4.87
CA SER A 20 -17.44 10.97 4.41
C SER A 20 -18.81 10.34 4.10
N ASP A 21 -18.89 9.03 3.93
CA ASP A 21 -20.12 8.26 3.77
C ASP A 21 -20.68 7.73 5.10
N ASN A 22 -20.12 8.16 6.24
CA ASN A 22 -20.43 7.73 7.59
C ASN A 22 -20.01 6.28 7.93
N GLU A 23 -19.34 5.57 7.02
CA GLU A 23 -18.69 4.32 7.38
C GLU A 23 -17.56 4.58 8.36
N ALA A 24 -17.32 3.65 9.26
CA ALA A 24 -16.31 3.79 10.30
C ALA A 24 -15.51 2.51 10.48
N ILE A 25 -14.23 2.67 10.82
CA ILE A 25 -13.37 1.59 11.28
C ILE A 25 -12.75 1.95 12.62
N LEU A 26 -12.45 0.92 13.42
CA LEU A 26 -11.73 1.11 14.68
C LEU A 26 -10.23 1.22 14.42
N THR A 27 -9.57 2.06 15.19
CA THR A 27 -8.11 2.16 15.23
C THR A 27 -7.56 1.58 16.52
N LYS A 28 -6.33 1.09 16.46
CA LYS A 28 -5.60 0.58 17.63
C LYS A 28 -4.10 0.83 17.49
N HIS A 29 -3.41 0.81 18.62
CA HIS A 29 -1.96 0.85 18.63
C HIS A 29 -1.38 -0.48 18.09
N PRO A 30 -0.27 -0.48 17.32
CA PRO A 30 0.29 -1.70 16.72
C PRO A 30 0.71 -2.76 17.74
N LEU A 31 1.05 -2.37 18.97
CA LEU A 31 1.46 -3.30 20.04
C LEU A 31 0.32 -3.76 20.94
N GLU A 32 -0.93 -3.42 20.62
CA GLU A 32 -2.11 -3.80 21.40
C GLU A 32 -2.93 -4.86 20.67
N ASP A 33 -3.50 -5.77 21.46
CA ASP A 33 -4.44 -6.77 20.97
C ASP A 33 -5.85 -6.16 20.86
N GLY A 34 -6.74 -6.89 20.18
CA GLY A 34 -8.13 -6.51 20.04
C GLY A 34 -8.50 -6.02 18.65
N PRO A 35 -9.76 -5.57 18.48
CA PRO A 35 -10.26 -5.16 17.17
C PRO A 35 -9.68 -3.80 16.73
N GLY A 36 -9.60 -3.61 15.43
CA GLY A 36 -9.17 -2.35 14.83
C GLY A 36 -7.91 -2.49 13.99
N TYR A 37 -7.57 -1.39 13.32
CA TYR A 37 -6.43 -1.31 12.42
C TYR A 37 -5.48 -0.21 12.88
N ASN A 38 -4.19 -0.46 12.78
CA ASN A 38 -3.16 0.53 13.06
C ASN A 38 -2.78 1.30 11.77
N PRO A 39 -2.09 2.44 11.89
CA PRO A 39 -1.67 3.22 10.72
C PRO A 39 -0.80 2.44 9.74
N GLU A 40 0.05 1.55 10.23
CA GLU A 40 0.92 0.69 9.42
C GLU A 40 0.10 -0.21 8.49
N GLN A 41 -0.96 -0.83 9.02
CA GLN A 41 -1.87 -1.67 8.25
C GLN A 41 -2.64 -0.84 7.22
N LEU A 42 -3.05 0.37 7.56
CA LEU A 42 -3.79 1.24 6.64
C LEU A 42 -2.92 1.70 5.47
N VAL A 43 -1.68 2.07 5.72
CA VAL A 43 -0.71 2.43 4.67
C VAL A 43 -0.43 1.22 3.78
N ALA A 44 -0.14 0.07 4.37
CA ALA A 44 0.10 -1.17 3.63
C ALA A 44 -1.09 -1.53 2.74
N SER A 45 -2.30 -1.48 3.28
CA SER A 45 -3.53 -1.81 2.57
C SER A 45 -3.78 -0.88 1.38
N ALA A 46 -3.55 0.40 1.55
CA ALA A 46 -3.73 1.39 0.50
C ALA A 46 -2.81 1.11 -0.70
N TRP A 47 -1.52 0.90 -0.44
CA TRP A 47 -0.57 0.67 -1.52
C TRP A 47 -0.73 -0.71 -2.17
N ALA A 48 -0.91 -1.76 -1.37
CA ALA A 48 -1.13 -3.11 -1.89
C ALA A 48 -2.34 -3.16 -2.84
N THR A 49 -3.45 -2.59 -2.43
CA THR A 49 -4.68 -2.58 -3.22
C THR A 49 -4.51 -1.75 -4.50
N CYS A 50 -3.99 -0.54 -4.39
CA CYS A 50 -3.86 0.37 -5.52
C CYS A 50 -2.85 -0.14 -6.56
N LEU A 51 -1.69 -0.60 -6.12
CA LEU A 51 -0.65 -1.11 -7.03
C LEU A 51 -1.12 -2.39 -7.73
N ASN A 52 -1.73 -3.34 -7.00
CA ASN A 52 -2.20 -4.57 -7.61
C ASN A 52 -3.37 -4.32 -8.58
N ALA A 53 -4.29 -3.42 -8.25
CA ALA A 53 -5.34 -3.03 -9.18
C ALA A 53 -4.77 -2.43 -10.48
N THR A 54 -3.70 -1.66 -10.37
CA THR A 54 -3.02 -1.08 -11.54
C THR A 54 -2.32 -2.15 -12.37
N ILE A 55 -1.66 -3.13 -11.73
CA ILE A 55 -1.07 -4.29 -12.42
C ILE A 55 -2.16 -5.06 -13.18
N GLN A 56 -3.27 -5.36 -12.52
CA GLN A 56 -4.38 -6.09 -13.13
C GLN A 56 -4.97 -5.33 -14.32
N SER A 57 -5.11 -4.03 -14.23
CA SER A 57 -5.58 -3.19 -15.34
C SER A 57 -4.64 -3.24 -16.54
N ILE A 58 -3.33 -3.27 -16.32
CA ILE A 58 -2.35 -3.40 -17.41
C ILE A 58 -2.43 -4.79 -18.04
N LEU A 59 -2.52 -5.85 -17.22
CA LEU A 59 -2.68 -7.21 -17.72
C LEU A 59 -3.95 -7.34 -18.57
N GLU A 60 -5.06 -6.81 -18.10
CA GLU A 60 -6.33 -6.81 -18.82
C GLU A 60 -6.22 -6.09 -20.17
N SER A 61 -5.52 -4.95 -20.22
CA SER A 61 -5.29 -4.21 -21.47
C SER A 61 -4.47 -4.98 -22.50
N LYS A 62 -3.77 -6.03 -22.06
CA LYS A 62 -2.97 -6.93 -22.91
C LYS A 62 -3.66 -8.28 -23.15
N ASP A 63 -4.92 -8.41 -22.76
CA ASP A 63 -5.70 -9.67 -22.83
C ASP A 63 -5.04 -10.83 -22.05
N LEU A 64 -4.35 -10.51 -20.94
CA LEU A 64 -3.70 -11.49 -20.08
C LEU A 64 -4.53 -11.68 -18.80
N SER A 65 -5.05 -12.89 -18.60
CA SER A 65 -5.83 -13.26 -17.38
C SER A 65 -4.94 -13.95 -16.36
N TYR A 66 -3.81 -13.36 -16.03
CA TYR A 66 -2.86 -13.89 -15.07
C TYR A 66 -3.12 -13.34 -13.68
N ASP A 67 -2.93 -14.16 -12.66
CA ASP A 67 -3.01 -13.70 -11.28
C ASP A 67 -1.80 -12.83 -10.92
N SER A 68 -2.04 -11.87 -10.07
CA SER A 68 -1.01 -10.97 -9.55
C SER A 68 -1.17 -10.76 -8.05
N ARG A 69 -0.06 -10.47 -7.39
CA ARG A 69 -0.02 -10.26 -5.95
C ARG A 69 0.91 -9.10 -5.62
N VAL A 70 0.52 -8.28 -4.67
CA VAL A 70 1.36 -7.26 -4.07
C VAL A 70 1.34 -7.41 -2.56
N ASP A 71 2.50 -7.63 -1.98
CA ASP A 71 2.70 -7.73 -0.53
C ASP A 71 3.45 -6.48 -0.06
N ILE A 72 2.88 -5.74 0.87
CA ILE A 72 3.49 -4.55 1.45
C ILE A 72 3.79 -4.80 2.92
N THR A 73 5.05 -4.61 3.30
CA THR A 73 5.49 -4.63 4.69
C THR A 73 5.79 -3.21 5.13
N VAL A 74 5.15 -2.77 6.21
CA VAL A 74 5.42 -1.48 6.84
C VAL A 74 6.04 -1.73 8.20
N THR A 75 7.24 -1.19 8.41
CA THR A 75 7.97 -1.33 9.67
C THR A 75 8.07 0.04 10.33
N LEU A 76 7.65 0.13 11.60
CA LEU A 76 7.82 1.33 12.42
C LEU A 76 9.24 1.35 12.97
N CYS A 77 10.00 2.36 12.62
CA CYS A 77 11.39 2.55 13.02
C CYS A 77 11.55 3.84 13.81
N LYS A 78 12.48 3.85 14.76
CA LYS A 78 12.82 5.04 15.53
C LYS A 78 13.88 5.86 14.79
N GLU A 79 13.73 7.17 14.76
CA GLU A 79 14.77 8.07 14.24
C GLU A 79 16.04 7.97 15.07
N LYS A 80 17.21 8.05 14.41
CA LYS A 80 18.52 7.89 15.06
C LYS A 80 19.08 9.20 15.61
N HIS A 81 18.81 10.31 14.93
CA HIS A 81 19.47 11.60 15.19
C HIS A 81 18.50 12.73 15.58
N GLU A 82 17.20 12.43 15.62
CA GLU A 82 16.14 13.37 15.96
C GLU A 82 14.99 12.65 16.70
N PRO A 83 14.10 13.35 17.40
CA PRO A 83 12.92 12.74 17.97
C PRO A 83 11.96 12.24 16.89
N GLY A 84 11.28 11.14 17.15
CA GLY A 84 10.23 10.64 16.29
C GLY A 84 10.49 9.27 15.68
N TYR A 85 9.59 8.90 14.78
CA TYR A 85 9.55 7.60 14.12
C TYR A 85 9.32 7.78 12.62
N TYR A 86 9.69 6.77 11.86
CA TYR A 86 9.44 6.74 10.43
C TYR A 86 9.00 5.33 10.00
N PHE A 87 8.39 5.23 8.83
CA PHE A 87 8.05 3.96 8.24
C PHE A 87 9.11 3.54 7.20
N GLN A 88 9.62 2.32 7.36
CA GLN A 88 10.23 1.60 6.25
C GLN A 88 9.13 0.83 5.54
N VAL A 89 8.98 1.04 4.24
CA VAL A 89 7.90 0.44 3.45
C VAL A 89 8.50 -0.38 2.32
N ASP A 90 8.31 -1.68 2.37
CA ASP A 90 8.88 -2.62 1.41
C ASP A 90 7.78 -3.36 0.66
N ALA A 91 7.76 -3.21 -0.66
CA ALA A 91 6.83 -3.86 -1.55
C ALA A 91 7.48 -5.02 -2.29
N GLN A 92 6.75 -6.13 -2.41
CA GLN A 92 7.05 -7.22 -3.30
C GLN A 92 5.85 -7.44 -4.22
N ALA A 93 6.08 -7.48 -5.51
CA ALA A 93 5.03 -7.70 -6.50
C ALA A 93 5.37 -8.90 -7.39
N ALA A 94 4.36 -9.68 -7.72
CA ALA A 94 4.51 -10.89 -8.51
C ALA A 94 3.35 -11.05 -9.49
N ILE A 95 3.66 -11.61 -10.67
CA ILE A 95 2.67 -11.95 -11.69
C ILE A 95 2.89 -13.41 -12.08
N ASP A 96 1.83 -14.20 -11.97
CA ASP A 96 1.87 -15.61 -12.37
C ASP A 96 2.04 -15.75 -13.89
N GLN A 97 2.64 -16.85 -14.31
CA GLN A 97 2.82 -17.25 -15.71
C GLN A 97 3.72 -16.35 -16.57
N LEU A 98 4.39 -15.38 -15.97
CA LEU A 98 5.39 -14.55 -16.65
C LEU A 98 6.80 -14.84 -16.10
N SER A 99 7.81 -14.63 -16.96
CA SER A 99 9.19 -14.56 -16.49
C SER A 99 9.35 -13.38 -15.52
N LEU A 100 10.37 -13.42 -14.67
CA LEU A 100 10.67 -12.28 -13.79
C LEU A 100 10.92 -10.99 -14.58
N GLU A 101 11.59 -11.08 -15.72
CA GLU A 101 11.86 -9.93 -16.58
C GLU A 101 10.56 -9.31 -17.14
N ASP A 102 9.66 -10.13 -17.67
CA ASP A 102 8.38 -9.65 -18.21
C ASP A 102 7.47 -9.11 -17.11
N ALA A 103 7.44 -9.78 -15.95
CA ALA A 103 6.70 -9.30 -14.79
C ALA A 103 7.24 -7.95 -14.30
N GLU A 104 8.56 -7.80 -14.22
CA GLU A 104 9.21 -6.56 -13.80
C GLU A 104 8.83 -5.38 -14.70
N ALA A 105 8.79 -5.60 -16.02
CA ALA A 105 8.39 -4.55 -16.97
C ALA A 105 6.96 -4.05 -16.72
N ILE A 106 6.03 -4.95 -16.46
CA ILE A 106 4.63 -4.61 -16.16
C ILE A 106 4.52 -3.93 -14.78
N ILE A 107 5.21 -4.45 -13.78
CA ILE A 107 5.21 -3.90 -12.41
C ILE A 107 5.81 -2.48 -12.41
N ALA A 108 6.91 -2.26 -13.13
CA ALA A 108 7.51 -0.94 -13.26
C ALA A 108 6.54 0.07 -13.91
N GLN A 109 5.82 -0.36 -14.93
CA GLN A 109 4.79 0.45 -15.58
C GLN A 109 3.63 0.77 -14.62
N ALA A 110 3.19 -0.22 -13.85
CA ALA A 110 2.15 -0.03 -12.84
C ALA A 110 2.59 0.93 -11.75
N HIS A 111 3.83 0.84 -11.29
CA HIS A 111 4.40 1.74 -10.29
C HIS A 111 4.37 3.21 -10.75
N LEU A 112 4.63 3.46 -12.01
CA LEU A 112 4.55 4.81 -12.60
C LEU A 112 3.11 5.35 -12.69
N ARG A 113 2.11 4.48 -12.77
CA ARG A 113 0.71 4.84 -12.96
C ARG A 113 -0.11 4.85 -11.67
N CYS A 114 0.25 4.02 -10.70
CA CYS A 114 -0.49 3.87 -9.44
C CYS A 114 -0.48 5.20 -8.66
N PRO A 115 -1.65 5.77 -8.31
CA PRO A 115 -1.70 7.04 -7.58
C PRO A 115 -1.03 6.99 -6.21
N VAL A 116 -1.13 5.86 -5.49
CA VAL A 116 -0.45 5.69 -4.19
C VAL A 116 1.06 5.62 -4.40
N SER A 117 1.54 4.88 -5.41
CA SER A 117 2.98 4.89 -5.75
C SER A 117 3.48 6.30 -6.05
N LYS A 118 2.75 7.08 -6.84
CA LYS A 118 3.11 8.47 -7.14
C LYS A 118 3.20 9.35 -5.90
N LEU A 119 2.32 9.11 -4.92
CA LEU A 119 2.34 9.82 -3.65
C LEU A 119 3.56 9.45 -2.79
N LEU A 120 3.94 8.17 -2.80
CA LEU A 120 5.01 7.63 -1.97
C LEU A 120 6.40 7.74 -2.59
N VAL A 121 6.50 7.85 -3.92
CA VAL A 121 7.77 7.95 -4.62
C VAL A 121 8.53 9.20 -4.16
N GLY A 122 9.82 9.05 -3.89
CA GLY A 122 10.63 10.08 -3.27
C GLY A 122 10.87 9.88 -1.77
N ALA A 123 10.09 9.05 -1.10
CA ALA A 123 10.41 8.62 0.26
C ALA A 123 11.69 7.78 0.24
N LYS A 124 12.65 8.12 1.12
CA LYS A 124 13.95 7.43 1.18
C LYS A 124 13.87 6.02 1.76
N THR A 125 12.77 5.69 2.41
CA THR A 125 12.55 4.45 3.13
C THR A 125 11.54 3.53 2.45
N LEU A 126 11.55 3.52 1.13
CA LEU A 126 10.61 2.77 0.31
C LEU A 126 11.36 1.91 -0.70
N THR A 127 10.97 0.65 -0.82
CA THR A 127 11.49 -0.27 -1.85
C THR A 127 10.36 -0.97 -2.59
N LEU A 128 10.63 -1.37 -3.82
CA LEU A 128 9.74 -2.21 -4.62
C LEU A 128 10.59 -3.25 -5.36
N LYS A 129 10.25 -4.52 -5.21
CA LYS A 129 10.93 -5.64 -5.86
C LYS A 129 9.93 -6.52 -6.60
N THR A 130 10.32 -6.99 -7.78
CA THR A 130 9.63 -8.06 -8.47
C THR A 130 10.12 -9.40 -7.94
N VAL A 131 9.19 -10.27 -7.56
CA VAL A 131 9.49 -11.61 -7.05
C VAL A 131 8.70 -12.66 -7.82
N ALA A 132 9.06 -13.92 -7.67
CA ALA A 132 8.32 -15.04 -8.22
C ALA A 132 6.94 -15.16 -7.55
N TYR A 133 5.94 -15.45 -8.35
CA TYR A 133 4.57 -15.66 -7.87
C TYR A 133 4.49 -17.01 -7.14
#